data_9f2ba65d4b6d95900ee6520d37d17eb4
#
_entry.id   9f2ba65d4b6d95900ee6520d37d17eb4
#
_cell.length_a   1.000
_cell.length_b   1.000
_cell.length_c   1.000
_cell.angle_alpha   90.00
_cell.angle_beta   90.00
_cell.angle_gamma   90.00
#
_symmetry.space_group_name_H-M   'P 1'
#
loop_
_entity.id
_entity.type
_entity.pdbx_description
1 polymer ?
#
loop_
_entity_poly.entity_id
_entity_poly.type
_entity_poly.pdbx_seq_one_letter_code
_entity_poly.pdbx_strand_id
1 'polypeptide(L)'
;MNAIEVKDITKKYDNFRLNHVSLQIPEGTIYGLIGENGAGKTTLINCILGLVQPNYGDVVVLGSDNFINEVELKDQLGFVINDMGIPNILTVNKIEEVFSKIYKHWDHEQFVKLLTQFEINEEAKYETLSLGNKMRIAIAIALSHNAKLLVLDEPMNALDPAIRAEVVELLIEYTRQEDRTILISSHIVTDLEKMCDYIGFMHAGELIINDEKDNILSSYGVLNVAPEEITNIPEGAIVAKKETPYQVKLLIDRKHAPNLEGLHPATLEEIFVGIVKGII
;
A
#
# COMPACT_ATOMS: atom_id res chain seq x y z
N MET A 1 16.76 -6.36 -9.07
CA MET A 1 17.05 -4.91 -9.02
C MET A 1 15.93 -4.27 -8.19
N ASN A 2 16.07 -3.06 -7.66
CA ASN A 2 14.99 -2.43 -6.91
C ASN A 2 14.28 -1.41 -7.81
N ALA A 3 12.95 -1.44 -7.84
CA ALA A 3 12.14 -0.43 -8.53
C ALA A 3 12.09 0.88 -7.75
N ILE A 4 12.13 0.79 -6.40
CA ILE A 4 12.19 1.95 -5.51
C ILE A 4 13.23 1.69 -4.42
N GLU A 5 14.10 2.67 -4.17
CA GLU A 5 14.97 2.71 -3.00
C GLU A 5 14.78 4.02 -2.26
N VAL A 6 14.45 3.92 -0.99
CA VAL A 6 14.30 5.05 -0.06
C VAL A 6 15.37 4.93 1.00
N LYS A 7 16.20 5.97 1.18
CA LYS A 7 17.28 6.00 2.14
C LYS A 7 17.13 7.18 3.09
N ASP A 8 16.87 6.89 4.36
CA ASP A 8 16.88 7.84 5.47
C ASP A 8 15.96 9.06 5.28
N ILE A 9 14.81 8.87 4.64
CA ILE A 9 13.88 9.95 4.33
C ILE A 9 13.33 10.55 5.62
N THR A 10 13.51 11.85 5.76
CA THR A 10 12.94 12.67 6.83
C THR A 10 12.19 13.84 6.21
N LYS A 11 10.92 14.03 6.60
CA LYS A 11 10.11 15.19 6.23
C LYS A 11 9.44 15.78 7.47
N LYS A 12 9.63 17.08 7.70
CA LYS A 12 9.09 17.79 8.85
C LYS A 12 7.95 18.73 8.43
N TYR A 13 6.87 18.67 9.17
CA TYR A 13 5.77 19.63 9.17
C TYR A 13 5.58 20.13 10.61
N ASP A 14 4.76 21.14 10.83
CA ASP A 14 4.54 21.74 12.15
C ASP A 14 4.09 20.72 13.21
N ASN A 15 3.17 19.81 12.84
CA ASN A 15 2.56 18.83 13.74
C ASN A 15 2.85 17.38 13.38
N PHE A 16 3.75 17.12 12.43
CA PHE A 16 4.06 15.77 11.96
C PHE A 16 5.50 15.67 11.45
N ARG A 17 6.12 14.52 11.66
CA ARG A 17 7.43 14.21 11.12
C ARG A 17 7.45 12.79 10.56
N LEU A 18 7.81 12.66 9.29
CA LEU A 18 8.33 11.40 8.74
C LEU A 18 9.79 11.27 9.19
N ASN A 19 10.14 10.17 9.87
CA ASN A 19 11.36 10.07 10.67
C ASN A 19 12.25 8.92 10.20
N HIS A 20 13.35 9.24 9.48
CA HIS A 20 14.39 8.29 9.08
C HIS A 20 13.88 7.01 8.40
N VAL A 21 12.93 7.15 7.48
CA VAL A 21 12.33 6.00 6.78
C VAL A 21 13.27 5.50 5.69
N SER A 22 13.54 4.19 5.71
CA SER A 22 14.32 3.49 4.68
C SER A 22 13.57 2.23 4.26
N LEU A 23 13.43 2.01 2.95
CA LEU A 23 12.85 0.79 2.39
C LEU A 23 13.39 0.51 0.99
N GLN A 24 13.29 -0.73 0.55
CA GLN A 24 13.60 -1.17 -0.80
C GLN A 24 12.45 -2.00 -1.34
N ILE A 25 12.04 -1.73 -2.58
CA ILE A 25 10.97 -2.47 -3.26
C ILE A 25 11.59 -3.18 -4.46
N PRO A 26 11.70 -4.52 -4.41
CA PRO A 26 12.21 -5.29 -5.52
C PRO A 26 11.33 -5.17 -6.76
N GLU A 27 11.95 -5.20 -7.96
CA GLU A 27 11.21 -5.28 -9.22
C GLU A 27 10.36 -6.55 -9.28
N GLY A 28 9.19 -6.45 -9.91
CA GLY A 28 8.27 -7.59 -10.10
C GLY A 28 7.46 -7.97 -8.85
N THR A 29 7.43 -7.13 -7.82
CA THR A 29 6.73 -7.43 -6.56
C THR A 29 5.62 -6.42 -6.24
N ILE A 30 4.69 -6.84 -5.40
CA ILE A 30 3.68 -5.97 -4.77
C ILE A 30 4.12 -5.67 -3.33
N TYR A 31 4.39 -4.39 -3.07
CA TYR A 31 4.74 -3.89 -1.74
C TYR A 31 3.55 -3.17 -1.11
N GLY A 32 3.06 -3.66 0.01
CA GLY A 32 1.97 -3.08 0.80
C GLY A 32 2.49 -2.17 1.92
N LEU A 33 2.09 -0.91 1.92
CA LEU A 33 2.39 0.05 2.98
C LEU A 33 1.17 0.20 3.90
N ILE A 34 1.21 -0.44 5.06
CA ILE A 34 0.13 -0.48 6.04
C ILE A 34 0.35 0.58 7.12
N GLY A 35 -0.71 1.25 7.54
CA GLY A 35 -0.66 2.19 8.66
C GLY A 35 -1.99 2.90 8.88
N GLU A 36 -2.19 3.41 10.09
CA GLU A 36 -3.36 4.22 10.43
C GLU A 36 -3.38 5.54 9.64
N ASN A 37 -4.53 6.22 9.63
CA ASN A 37 -4.61 7.58 9.08
C ASN A 37 -3.65 8.50 9.87
N GLY A 38 -2.85 9.28 9.14
CA GLY A 38 -1.81 10.13 9.73
C GLY A 38 -0.49 9.42 10.05
N ALA A 39 -0.33 8.12 9.77
CA ALA A 39 0.93 7.40 9.99
C ALA A 39 2.09 7.88 9.11
N GLY A 40 1.80 8.62 8.00
CA GLY A 40 2.82 9.16 7.11
C GLY A 40 2.91 8.51 5.73
N LYS A 41 2.02 7.55 5.41
CA LYS A 41 2.00 6.84 4.12
C LYS A 41 1.98 7.79 2.92
N THR A 42 0.98 8.67 2.86
CA THR A 42 0.85 9.70 1.81
C THR A 42 2.07 10.61 1.73
N THR A 43 2.67 10.98 2.87
CA THR A 43 3.89 11.81 2.88
C THR A 43 5.06 11.07 2.25
N LEU A 44 5.26 9.80 2.59
CA LEU A 44 6.30 8.96 2.00
C LEU A 44 6.08 8.79 0.49
N ILE A 45 4.85 8.45 0.08
CA ILE A 45 4.48 8.32 -1.33
C ILE A 45 4.73 9.62 -2.09
N ASN A 46 4.35 10.77 -1.55
CA ASN A 46 4.61 12.05 -2.17
C ASN A 46 6.11 12.37 -2.30
N CYS A 47 6.94 11.93 -1.35
CA CYS A 47 8.40 12.04 -1.48
C CYS A 47 8.91 11.11 -2.60
N ILE A 48 8.41 9.89 -2.70
CA ILE A 48 8.76 8.93 -3.76
C ILE A 48 8.36 9.46 -5.14
N LEU A 49 7.17 10.03 -5.27
CA LEU A 49 6.68 10.64 -6.51
C LEU A 49 7.34 11.99 -6.84
N GLY A 50 8.17 12.52 -5.93
CA GLY A 50 8.80 13.83 -6.08
C GLY A 50 7.84 15.02 -6.00
N LEU A 51 6.62 14.80 -5.51
CA LEU A 51 5.63 15.85 -5.28
C LEU A 51 5.98 16.69 -4.04
N VAL A 52 6.72 16.10 -3.11
CA VAL A 52 7.20 16.74 -1.88
C VAL A 52 8.69 16.47 -1.72
N GLN A 53 9.50 17.54 -1.60
CA GLN A 53 10.93 17.42 -1.33
C GLN A 53 11.14 17.00 0.14
N PRO A 54 11.86 15.92 0.43
CA PRO A 54 12.26 15.58 1.80
C PRO A 54 13.23 16.61 2.39
N ASN A 55 13.32 16.68 3.71
CA ASN A 55 14.33 17.52 4.36
C ASN A 55 15.70 16.84 4.38
N TYR A 56 15.72 15.50 4.45
CA TYR A 56 16.92 14.66 4.41
C TYR A 56 16.61 13.33 3.72
N GLY A 57 17.67 12.69 3.22
CA GLY A 57 17.60 11.40 2.58
C GLY A 57 17.36 11.46 1.09
N ASP A 58 17.48 10.31 0.45
CA ASP A 58 17.45 10.17 -1.01
C ASP A 58 16.39 9.16 -1.43
N VAL A 59 15.83 9.36 -2.62
CA VAL A 59 14.92 8.45 -3.29
C VAL A 59 15.44 8.12 -4.68
N VAL A 60 15.53 6.84 -4.99
CA VAL A 60 15.83 6.33 -6.33
C VAL A 60 14.59 5.60 -6.84
N VAL A 61 14.12 5.96 -8.04
CA VAL A 61 12.97 5.35 -8.69
C VAL A 61 13.39 4.85 -10.07
N LEU A 62 13.14 3.57 -10.36
CA LEU A 62 13.54 2.91 -11.61
C LEU A 62 15.02 3.13 -11.96
N GLY A 63 15.87 3.12 -10.93
CA GLY A 63 17.33 3.29 -11.07
C GLY A 63 17.81 4.73 -11.20
N SER A 64 16.93 5.74 -11.14
CA SER A 64 17.30 7.16 -11.19
C SER A 64 17.02 7.90 -9.89
N ASP A 65 17.99 8.69 -9.43
CA ASP A 65 17.87 9.67 -8.34
C ASP A 65 17.29 11.01 -8.81
N ASN A 66 17.19 11.21 -10.11
CA ASN A 66 16.67 12.42 -10.75
C ASN A 66 15.38 12.19 -11.55
N PHE A 67 14.66 11.12 -11.25
CA PHE A 67 13.42 10.67 -11.91
C PHE A 67 12.44 11.81 -12.21
N ILE A 68 12.33 12.80 -11.33
CA ILE A 68 11.43 13.97 -11.50
C ILE A 68 11.69 14.73 -12.80
N ASN A 69 12.93 14.77 -13.27
CA ASN A 69 13.33 15.49 -14.49
C ASN A 69 13.39 14.58 -15.74
N GLU A 70 13.16 13.28 -15.57
CA GLU A 70 13.27 12.30 -16.66
C GLU A 70 11.88 11.92 -17.19
N VAL A 71 11.47 12.56 -18.30
CA VAL A 71 10.16 12.35 -18.92
C VAL A 71 9.93 10.88 -19.33
N GLU A 72 10.99 10.21 -19.79
CA GLU A 72 10.91 8.81 -20.23
C GLU A 72 10.68 7.83 -19.06
N LEU A 73 11.18 8.14 -17.87
CA LEU A 73 10.88 7.35 -16.67
C LEU A 73 9.49 7.62 -16.14
N LYS A 74 8.99 8.86 -16.24
CA LYS A 74 7.61 9.19 -15.87
C LYS A 74 6.59 8.47 -16.73
N ASP A 75 6.88 8.21 -17.99
CA ASP A 75 6.04 7.41 -18.90
C ASP A 75 5.91 5.94 -18.44
N GLN A 76 6.87 5.46 -17.65
CA GLN A 76 6.87 4.12 -17.06
C GLN A 76 6.23 4.06 -15.66
N LEU A 77 5.69 5.19 -15.16
CA LEU A 77 5.06 5.30 -13.85
C LEU A 77 3.56 5.53 -13.98
N GLY A 78 2.76 4.62 -13.43
CA GLY A 78 1.35 4.85 -13.15
C GLY A 78 1.18 5.23 -11.68
N PHE A 79 0.29 6.18 -11.40
CA PHE A 79 0.02 6.55 -10.02
C PHE A 79 -1.45 6.86 -9.78
N VAL A 80 -1.89 6.61 -8.55
CA VAL A 80 -3.20 7.01 -8.03
C VAL A 80 -2.95 7.70 -6.69
N ILE A 81 -3.39 8.94 -6.59
CA ILE A 81 -3.35 9.75 -5.36
C ILE A 81 -4.72 10.35 -5.10
N ASN A 82 -4.95 10.84 -3.88
CA ASN A 82 -6.27 11.34 -3.45
C ASN A 82 -6.85 12.43 -4.34
N ASP A 83 -6.01 13.32 -4.87
CA ASP A 83 -6.41 14.34 -5.83
C ASP A 83 -5.53 14.25 -7.07
N MET A 84 -6.10 13.70 -8.14
CA MET A 84 -5.44 13.57 -9.44
C MET A 84 -5.36 14.90 -10.21
N GLY A 85 -5.91 16.00 -9.67
CA GLY A 85 -5.92 17.29 -10.33
C GLY A 85 -6.74 17.34 -11.64
N ILE A 86 -7.63 16.36 -11.86
CA ILE A 86 -8.45 16.30 -13.09
C ILE A 86 -9.50 17.41 -13.07
N PRO A 87 -9.57 18.30 -14.10
CA PRO A 87 -10.55 19.37 -14.13
C PRO A 87 -11.99 18.84 -14.15
N ASN A 88 -12.81 19.36 -13.26
CA ASN A 88 -14.20 18.92 -13.06
C ASN A 88 -15.10 19.04 -14.31
N ILE A 89 -14.79 19.95 -15.22
CA ILE A 89 -15.56 20.21 -16.45
C ILE A 89 -15.38 19.14 -17.54
N LEU A 90 -14.35 18.29 -17.44
CA LEU A 90 -14.06 17.29 -18.43
C LEU A 90 -15.05 16.11 -18.35
N THR A 91 -15.42 15.55 -19.50
CA THR A 91 -16.04 14.24 -19.58
C THR A 91 -14.96 13.16 -19.53
N VAL A 92 -15.34 11.91 -19.25
CA VAL A 92 -14.40 10.78 -19.18
C VAL A 92 -13.67 10.60 -20.53
N ASN A 93 -14.36 10.74 -21.67
CA ASN A 93 -13.74 10.75 -23.00
C ASN A 93 -12.69 11.86 -23.16
N LYS A 94 -12.95 13.05 -22.62
CA LYS A 94 -11.99 14.15 -22.68
C LYS A 94 -10.79 13.91 -21.76
N ILE A 95 -10.99 13.23 -20.63
CA ILE A 95 -9.90 12.79 -19.76
C ILE A 95 -9.00 11.83 -20.52
N GLU A 96 -9.56 10.83 -21.19
CA GLU A 96 -8.80 9.90 -22.03
C GLU A 96 -8.01 10.64 -23.12
N GLU A 97 -8.66 11.57 -23.85
CA GLU A 97 -7.98 12.36 -24.89
C GLU A 97 -6.75 13.12 -24.36
N VAL A 98 -6.79 13.59 -23.10
CA VAL A 98 -5.66 14.24 -22.45
C VAL A 98 -4.56 13.24 -22.13
N PHE A 99 -4.89 12.14 -21.45
CA PHE A 99 -3.90 11.15 -21.00
C PHE A 99 -3.26 10.38 -22.15
N SER A 100 -4.01 10.11 -23.24
CA SER A 100 -3.47 9.49 -24.47
C SER A 100 -2.43 10.37 -25.18
N LYS A 101 -2.41 11.69 -24.92
CA LYS A 101 -1.37 12.60 -25.44
C LYS A 101 -0.18 12.75 -24.48
N ILE A 102 -0.37 12.43 -23.18
CA ILE A 102 0.68 12.49 -22.17
C ILE A 102 1.53 11.23 -22.21
N TYR A 103 0.90 10.06 -22.22
CA TYR A 103 1.57 8.77 -22.18
C TYR A 103 1.84 8.23 -23.60
N LYS A 104 3.10 7.88 -23.88
CA LYS A 104 3.51 7.36 -25.21
C LYS A 104 2.91 5.99 -25.52
N HIS A 105 2.72 5.18 -24.47
CA HIS A 105 2.24 3.79 -24.59
C HIS A 105 0.81 3.64 -24.12
N TRP A 106 -0.04 4.66 -24.39
CA TRP A 106 -1.45 4.61 -24.06
C TRP A 106 -2.18 3.47 -24.79
N ASP A 107 -2.92 2.68 -24.04
CA ASP A 107 -3.75 1.59 -24.53
C ASP A 107 -5.24 1.96 -24.41
N HIS A 108 -5.81 2.43 -25.52
CA HIS A 108 -7.22 2.80 -25.61
C HIS A 108 -8.15 1.60 -25.34
N GLU A 109 -7.83 0.42 -25.88
CA GLU A 109 -8.66 -0.78 -25.71
C GLU A 109 -8.72 -1.21 -24.25
N GLN A 110 -7.59 -1.16 -23.55
CA GLN A 110 -7.52 -1.46 -22.12
C GLN A 110 -8.32 -0.44 -21.31
N PHE A 111 -8.22 0.86 -21.63
CA PHE A 111 -8.97 1.90 -20.92
C PHE A 111 -10.48 1.68 -21.07
N VAL A 112 -10.98 1.51 -22.29
CA VAL A 112 -12.41 1.28 -22.57
C VAL A 112 -12.90 -0.02 -21.91
N LYS A 113 -12.09 -1.08 -21.93
CA LYS A 113 -12.38 -2.34 -21.22
C LYS A 113 -12.57 -2.11 -19.73
N LEU A 114 -11.67 -1.34 -19.09
CA LEU A 114 -11.76 -1.03 -17.66
C LEU A 114 -12.96 -0.13 -17.34
N LEU A 115 -13.29 0.86 -18.18
CA LEU A 115 -14.49 1.66 -18.02
C LEU A 115 -15.77 0.81 -18.07
N THR A 116 -15.82 -0.14 -19.02
CA THR A 116 -16.93 -1.07 -19.14
C THR A 116 -17.06 -1.97 -17.92
N GLN A 117 -15.95 -2.54 -17.44
CA GLN A 117 -15.90 -3.37 -16.23
C GLN A 117 -16.34 -2.59 -14.99
N PHE A 118 -15.94 -1.33 -14.88
CA PHE A 118 -16.31 -0.43 -13.77
C PHE A 118 -17.67 0.24 -13.94
N GLU A 119 -18.42 -0.07 -15.00
CA GLU A 119 -19.72 0.51 -15.31
C GLU A 119 -19.71 2.06 -15.37
N ILE A 120 -18.64 2.64 -15.93
CA ILE A 120 -18.48 4.09 -16.05
C ILE A 120 -18.90 4.55 -17.45
N ASN A 121 -19.82 5.52 -17.49
CA ASN A 121 -20.24 6.16 -18.74
C ASN A 121 -19.17 7.16 -19.20
N GLU A 122 -18.67 6.96 -20.43
CA GLU A 122 -17.64 7.78 -21.07
C GLU A 122 -18.09 9.26 -21.28
N GLU A 123 -19.38 9.52 -21.43
CA GLU A 123 -19.93 10.87 -21.58
C GLU A 123 -20.21 11.57 -20.24
N ALA A 124 -20.03 10.88 -19.11
CA ALA A 124 -20.26 11.46 -17.82
C ALA A 124 -19.23 12.58 -17.53
N LYS A 125 -19.69 13.69 -16.96
CA LYS A 125 -18.79 14.74 -16.48
C LYS A 125 -18.12 14.33 -15.18
N TYR A 126 -16.82 14.60 -15.04
CA TYR A 126 -16.04 14.22 -13.86
C TYR A 126 -16.63 14.79 -12.56
N GLU A 127 -17.20 16.00 -12.58
CA GLU A 127 -17.86 16.62 -11.42
C GLU A 127 -19.08 15.86 -10.90
N THR A 128 -19.77 15.11 -11.80
CA THR A 128 -20.99 14.37 -11.44
C THR A 128 -20.70 12.98 -10.89
N LEU A 129 -19.46 12.52 -10.95
CA LEU A 129 -19.06 11.20 -10.53
C LEU A 129 -18.89 11.13 -9.01
N SER A 130 -19.29 9.98 -8.42
CA SER A 130 -18.98 9.67 -7.04
C SER A 130 -17.47 9.57 -6.82
N LEU A 131 -17.02 9.69 -5.58
CA LEU A 131 -15.60 9.52 -5.24
C LEU A 131 -15.08 8.14 -5.66
N GLY A 132 -15.90 7.08 -5.48
CA GLY A 132 -15.56 5.74 -5.94
C GLY A 132 -15.37 5.65 -7.46
N ASN A 133 -16.24 6.28 -8.26
CA ASN A 133 -16.10 6.31 -9.71
C ASN A 133 -14.88 7.12 -10.15
N LYS A 134 -14.57 8.23 -9.48
CA LYS A 134 -13.32 8.99 -9.72
C LYS A 134 -12.09 8.13 -9.46
N MET A 135 -12.11 7.34 -8.39
CA MET A 135 -11.03 6.42 -8.06
C MET A 135 -10.88 5.31 -9.11
N ARG A 136 -12.00 4.73 -9.59
CA ARG A 136 -12.00 3.74 -10.68
C ARG A 136 -11.37 4.30 -11.96
N ILE A 137 -11.69 5.56 -12.32
CA ILE A 137 -11.07 6.24 -13.47
C ILE A 137 -9.56 6.42 -13.24
N ALA A 138 -9.14 6.83 -12.06
CA ALA A 138 -7.71 6.98 -11.75
C ALA A 138 -6.97 5.65 -11.89
N ILE A 139 -7.56 4.54 -11.42
CA ILE A 139 -7.03 3.19 -11.58
C ILE A 139 -6.99 2.80 -13.07
N ALA A 140 -8.08 3.06 -13.83
CA ALA A 140 -8.11 2.79 -15.26
C ALA A 140 -7.01 3.54 -16.01
N ILE A 141 -6.77 4.81 -15.71
CA ILE A 141 -5.68 5.60 -16.28
C ILE A 141 -4.31 4.96 -15.96
N ALA A 142 -4.08 4.63 -14.69
CA ALA A 142 -2.81 4.07 -14.23
C ALA A 142 -2.49 2.72 -14.89
N LEU A 143 -3.52 1.91 -15.23
CA LEU A 143 -3.38 0.60 -15.84
C LEU A 143 -3.35 0.63 -17.39
N SER A 144 -3.59 1.79 -18.03
CA SER A 144 -3.78 1.89 -19.47
C SER A 144 -2.59 2.49 -20.24
N HIS A 145 -1.39 2.54 -19.66
CA HIS A 145 -0.23 3.08 -20.38
C HIS A 145 1.05 2.23 -20.21
N ASN A 146 0.87 0.95 -19.90
CA ASN A 146 1.96 -0.03 -19.81
C ASN A 146 3.08 0.37 -18.81
N ALA A 147 2.70 0.95 -17.66
CA ALA A 147 3.65 1.34 -16.63
C ALA A 147 4.43 0.14 -16.08
N LYS A 148 5.71 0.32 -15.76
CA LYS A 148 6.52 -0.68 -15.05
C LYS A 148 6.34 -0.59 -13.54
N LEU A 149 6.02 0.60 -13.05
CA LEU A 149 5.82 0.88 -11.64
C LEU A 149 4.47 1.55 -11.41
N LEU A 150 3.65 0.98 -10.54
CA LEU A 150 2.44 1.61 -10.03
C LEU A 150 2.67 2.09 -8.60
N VAL A 151 2.31 3.33 -8.30
CA VAL A 151 2.32 3.90 -6.95
C VAL A 151 0.91 4.36 -6.60
N LEU A 152 0.27 3.64 -5.68
CA LEU A 152 -1.15 3.76 -5.39
C LEU A 152 -1.36 4.16 -3.92
N ASP A 153 -1.85 5.39 -3.70
CA ASP A 153 -2.15 5.87 -2.33
C ASP A 153 -3.63 5.71 -2.00
N GLU A 154 -3.93 4.75 -1.13
CA GLU A 154 -5.29 4.41 -0.66
C GLU A 154 -6.31 4.18 -1.81
N PRO A 155 -5.98 3.44 -2.89
CA PRO A 155 -6.81 3.38 -4.10
C PRO A 155 -8.15 2.68 -3.89
N MET A 156 -8.31 1.93 -2.80
CA MET A 156 -9.50 1.15 -2.51
C MET A 156 -10.43 1.80 -1.46
N ASN A 157 -10.03 2.93 -0.89
CA ASN A 157 -10.70 3.52 0.28
C ASN A 157 -12.16 3.95 0.03
N ALA A 158 -12.47 4.39 -1.20
CA ALA A 158 -13.81 4.86 -1.58
C ALA A 158 -14.63 3.82 -2.36
N LEU A 159 -14.13 2.58 -2.46
CA LEU A 159 -14.77 1.50 -3.22
C LEU A 159 -15.61 0.61 -2.30
N ASP A 160 -16.74 0.14 -2.81
CA ASP A 160 -17.52 -0.90 -2.16
C ASP A 160 -16.78 -2.25 -2.17
N PRO A 161 -17.14 -3.21 -1.29
CA PRO A 161 -16.41 -4.47 -1.15
C PRO A 161 -16.32 -5.31 -2.43
N ALA A 162 -17.33 -5.28 -3.31
CA ALA A 162 -17.33 -6.06 -4.53
C ALA A 162 -16.31 -5.50 -5.53
N ILE A 163 -16.36 -4.19 -5.77
CA ILE A 163 -15.40 -3.51 -6.67
C ILE A 163 -13.98 -3.57 -6.11
N ARG A 164 -13.82 -3.50 -4.79
CA ARG A 164 -12.51 -3.65 -4.15
C ARG A 164 -11.89 -5.01 -4.46
N ALA A 165 -12.68 -6.08 -4.39
CA ALA A 165 -12.20 -7.42 -4.75
C ALA A 165 -11.77 -7.49 -6.23
N GLU A 166 -12.54 -6.88 -7.14
CA GLU A 166 -12.18 -6.80 -8.56
C GLU A 166 -10.86 -6.03 -8.79
N VAL A 167 -10.67 -4.91 -8.09
CA VAL A 167 -9.41 -4.13 -8.19
C VAL A 167 -8.23 -4.94 -7.67
N VAL A 168 -8.37 -5.68 -6.58
CA VAL A 168 -7.32 -6.59 -6.07
C VAL A 168 -6.92 -7.60 -7.15
N GLU A 169 -7.88 -8.27 -7.79
CA GLU A 169 -7.61 -9.22 -8.88
C GLU A 169 -6.93 -8.55 -10.09
N LEU A 170 -7.38 -7.36 -10.48
CA LEU A 170 -6.75 -6.58 -11.55
C LEU A 170 -5.28 -6.25 -11.25
N LEU A 171 -4.96 -5.86 -10.02
CA LEU A 171 -3.59 -5.53 -9.60
C LEU A 171 -2.70 -6.78 -9.55
N ILE A 172 -3.22 -7.92 -9.07
CA ILE A 172 -2.52 -9.20 -9.10
C ILE A 172 -2.24 -9.61 -10.55
N GLU A 173 -3.24 -9.53 -11.44
CA GLU A 173 -3.07 -9.87 -12.86
C GLU A 173 -2.06 -8.94 -13.55
N TYR A 174 -2.05 -7.67 -13.17
CA TYR A 174 -1.10 -6.70 -13.70
C TYR A 174 0.35 -7.10 -13.42
N THR A 175 0.67 -7.59 -12.24
CA THR A 175 2.04 -8.02 -11.86
C THR A 175 2.46 -9.37 -12.44
N ARG A 176 1.52 -10.18 -12.98
CA ARG A 176 1.88 -11.43 -13.69
C ARG A 176 2.64 -11.18 -14.99
N GLN A 177 2.59 -9.98 -15.52
CA GLN A 177 3.45 -9.58 -16.64
C GLN A 177 4.83 -9.24 -16.06
N GLU A 178 5.88 -9.75 -16.70
CA GLU A 178 7.26 -9.59 -16.24
C GLU A 178 7.63 -8.12 -15.99
N ASP A 179 8.39 -7.89 -14.93
CA ASP A 179 8.95 -6.59 -14.53
C ASP A 179 7.97 -5.51 -14.04
N ARG A 180 6.72 -5.84 -13.71
CA ARG A 180 5.78 -4.86 -13.17
C ARG A 180 5.76 -4.88 -11.65
N THR A 181 5.93 -3.71 -11.07
CA THR A 181 6.02 -3.50 -9.62
C THR A 181 4.88 -2.62 -9.13
N ILE A 182 4.36 -2.89 -7.96
CA ILE A 182 3.33 -2.07 -7.31
C ILE A 182 3.78 -1.68 -5.91
N LEU A 183 3.73 -0.37 -5.60
CA LEU A 183 3.67 0.15 -4.25
C LEU A 183 2.24 0.58 -3.97
N ILE A 184 1.60 0.00 -2.98
CA ILE A 184 0.22 0.33 -2.60
C ILE A 184 0.12 0.63 -1.11
N SER A 185 -0.50 1.75 -0.75
CA SER A 185 -0.84 2.05 0.63
C SER A 185 -2.29 1.67 0.95
N SER A 186 -2.53 1.20 2.16
CA SER A 186 -3.88 1.01 2.69
C SER A 186 -3.89 0.99 4.21
N HIS A 187 -5.02 1.35 4.79
CA HIS A 187 -5.34 1.04 6.19
C HIS A 187 -6.21 -0.24 6.31
N ILE A 188 -6.63 -0.84 5.18
CA ILE A 188 -7.39 -2.09 5.13
C ILE A 188 -6.40 -3.23 4.91
N VAL A 189 -5.97 -3.83 6.02
CA VAL A 189 -4.88 -4.82 6.03
C VAL A 189 -5.24 -6.09 5.26
N THR A 190 -6.50 -6.53 5.35
CA THR A 190 -6.98 -7.78 4.74
C THR A 190 -6.86 -7.82 3.21
N ASP A 191 -6.94 -6.68 2.54
CA ASP A 191 -6.78 -6.61 1.09
C ASP A 191 -5.30 -6.76 0.70
N LEU A 192 -4.40 -6.10 1.46
CA LEU A 192 -2.96 -6.19 1.24
C LEU A 192 -2.41 -7.58 1.58
N GLU A 193 -2.94 -8.24 2.61
CA GLU A 193 -2.56 -9.62 2.96
C GLU A 193 -2.74 -10.59 1.80
N LYS A 194 -3.78 -10.40 0.97
CA LYS A 194 -4.08 -11.27 -0.18
C LYS A 194 -3.13 -11.09 -1.34
N MET A 195 -2.63 -9.88 -1.57
CA MET A 195 -1.96 -9.54 -2.82
C MET A 195 -0.48 -9.19 -2.68
N CYS A 196 -0.01 -8.76 -1.50
CA CYS A 196 1.35 -8.27 -1.34
C CYS A 196 2.37 -9.39 -1.10
N ASP A 197 3.59 -9.19 -1.62
CA ASP A 197 4.77 -10.01 -1.36
C ASP A 197 5.56 -9.45 -0.18
N TYR A 198 5.66 -8.12 -0.08
CA TYR A 198 6.35 -7.37 0.96
C TYR A 198 5.39 -6.46 1.70
N ILE A 199 5.64 -6.26 2.99
CA ILE A 199 4.83 -5.40 3.85
C ILE A 199 5.72 -4.44 4.64
N GLY A 200 5.35 -3.15 4.59
CA GLY A 200 5.86 -2.12 5.49
C GLY A 200 4.78 -1.66 6.46
N PHE A 201 5.04 -1.73 7.77
CA PHE A 201 4.15 -1.15 8.77
C PHE A 201 4.63 0.25 9.16
N MET A 202 3.78 1.24 8.91
CA MET A 202 4.03 2.62 9.33
C MET A 202 3.20 3.01 10.55
N HIS A 203 3.86 3.62 11.52
CA HIS A 203 3.22 4.20 12.68
C HIS A 203 3.93 5.49 13.11
N ALA A 204 3.17 6.55 13.39
CA ALA A 204 3.68 7.84 13.90
C ALA A 204 4.88 8.42 13.12
N GLY A 205 4.91 8.21 11.80
CA GLY A 205 5.98 8.70 10.91
C GLY A 205 7.20 7.80 10.81
N GLU A 206 7.18 6.62 11.38
CA GLU A 206 8.26 5.63 11.34
C GLU A 206 7.82 4.35 10.63
N LEU A 207 8.76 3.67 9.99
CA LEU A 207 8.59 2.33 9.44
C LEU A 207 9.03 1.32 10.51
N ILE A 208 8.07 0.69 11.18
CA ILE A 208 8.31 -0.19 12.33
C ILE A 208 8.56 -1.65 11.95
N ILE A 209 8.03 -2.08 10.81
CA ILE A 209 8.34 -3.38 10.18
C ILE A 209 8.51 -3.15 8.68
N ASN A 210 9.44 -3.87 8.08
CA ASN A 210 9.68 -3.91 6.65
C ASN A 210 10.30 -5.27 6.28
N ASP A 211 9.49 -6.20 5.75
CA ASP A 211 9.95 -7.55 5.43
C ASP A 211 9.02 -8.22 4.41
N GLU A 212 9.42 -9.38 3.92
CA GLU A 212 8.53 -10.28 3.18
C GLU A 212 7.33 -10.67 4.05
N LYS A 213 6.15 -10.67 3.45
CA LYS A 213 4.90 -11.01 4.15
C LYS A 213 4.98 -12.34 4.90
N ASP A 214 5.52 -13.37 4.25
CA ASP A 214 5.61 -14.71 4.82
C ASP A 214 6.55 -14.76 6.01
N ASN A 215 7.64 -13.96 6.02
CA ASN A 215 8.53 -13.80 7.16
C ASN A 215 7.79 -13.17 8.34
N ILE A 216 7.02 -12.11 8.09
CA ILE A 216 6.21 -11.45 9.13
C ILE A 216 5.21 -12.44 9.71
N LEU A 217 4.41 -13.11 8.87
CA LEU A 217 3.40 -14.08 9.31
C LEU A 217 4.00 -15.26 10.08
N SER A 218 5.17 -15.75 9.67
CA SER A 218 5.86 -16.84 10.36
C SER A 218 6.51 -16.44 11.68
N SER A 219 6.83 -15.13 11.85
CA SER A 219 7.48 -14.60 13.06
C SER A 219 6.52 -14.48 14.24
N TYR A 220 5.21 -14.41 13.99
CA TYR A 220 4.22 -14.24 15.04
C TYR A 220 3.22 -15.39 15.10
N GLY A 221 2.54 -15.53 16.23
CA GLY A 221 1.45 -16.50 16.42
C GLY A 221 0.48 -16.03 17.48
N VAL A 222 -0.73 -16.52 17.40
CA VAL A 222 -1.79 -16.25 18.39
C VAL A 222 -1.92 -17.45 19.31
N LEU A 223 -1.96 -17.17 20.62
CA LEU A 223 -2.20 -18.16 21.65
C LEU A 223 -3.41 -17.76 22.50
N ASN A 224 -4.28 -18.73 22.76
CA ASN A 224 -5.41 -18.55 23.67
C ASN A 224 -5.17 -19.40 24.90
N VAL A 225 -5.11 -18.77 26.08
CA VAL A 225 -4.82 -19.44 27.37
C VAL A 225 -5.81 -19.03 28.44
N ALA A 226 -5.91 -19.85 29.49
CA ALA A 226 -6.58 -19.44 30.72
C ALA A 226 -5.75 -18.34 31.44
N PRO A 227 -6.37 -17.42 32.19
CA PRO A 227 -5.66 -16.34 32.88
C PRO A 227 -4.50 -16.82 33.76
N GLU A 228 -4.63 -18.00 34.38
CA GLU A 228 -3.60 -18.59 35.26
C GLU A 228 -2.37 -19.09 34.49
N GLU A 229 -2.51 -19.40 33.20
CA GLU A 229 -1.46 -19.99 32.37
C GLU A 229 -0.50 -18.95 31.79
N ILE A 230 -0.83 -17.66 31.84
CA ILE A 230 0.00 -16.56 31.31
C ILE A 230 1.40 -16.58 31.94
N THR A 231 1.50 -16.93 33.23
CA THR A 231 2.76 -16.94 33.97
C THR A 231 3.77 -17.98 33.43
N ASN A 232 3.31 -18.94 32.63
CA ASN A 232 4.14 -19.96 31.99
C ASN A 232 4.76 -19.48 30.68
N ILE A 233 4.36 -18.32 30.18
CA ILE A 233 4.82 -17.75 28.92
C ILE A 233 5.93 -16.75 29.21
N PRO A 234 7.07 -16.80 28.48
CA PRO A 234 8.12 -15.81 28.64
C PRO A 234 7.58 -14.38 28.41
N GLU A 235 7.75 -13.48 29.37
CA GLU A 235 7.21 -12.12 29.30
C GLU A 235 7.69 -11.36 28.04
N GLY A 236 8.96 -11.56 27.65
CA GLY A 236 9.53 -10.96 26.44
C GLY A 236 8.97 -11.50 25.11
N ALA A 237 8.19 -12.58 25.13
CA ALA A 237 7.54 -13.14 23.95
C ALA A 237 6.14 -12.54 23.70
N ILE A 238 5.53 -11.94 24.72
CA ILE A 238 4.19 -11.38 24.61
C ILE A 238 4.26 -9.98 23.98
N VAL A 239 3.77 -9.86 22.74
CA VAL A 239 3.72 -8.58 22.01
C VAL A 239 2.46 -7.80 22.35
N ALA A 240 1.32 -8.51 22.44
CA ALA A 240 0.02 -7.90 22.73
C ALA A 240 -0.87 -8.90 23.46
N LYS A 241 -1.84 -8.37 24.20
CA LYS A 241 -2.83 -9.18 24.92
C LYS A 241 -4.23 -8.58 24.87
N LYS A 242 -5.22 -9.47 24.93
CA LYS A 242 -6.62 -9.12 25.15
C LYS A 242 -7.19 -10.08 26.19
N GLU A 243 -7.59 -9.52 27.31
CA GLU A 243 -8.15 -10.29 28.42
C GLU A 243 -9.68 -10.29 28.39
N THR A 244 -10.25 -11.43 28.64
CA THR A 244 -11.66 -11.62 28.94
C THR A 244 -11.79 -12.38 30.28
N PRO A 245 -12.96 -12.44 30.91
CA PRO A 245 -13.11 -13.16 32.18
C PRO A 245 -12.73 -14.65 32.13
N TYR A 246 -12.74 -15.26 30.94
CA TYR A 246 -12.54 -16.70 30.78
C TYR A 246 -11.30 -17.07 29.99
N GLN A 247 -10.72 -16.14 29.25
CA GLN A 247 -9.65 -16.42 28.31
C GLN A 247 -8.80 -15.18 28.04
N VAL A 248 -7.52 -15.42 27.85
CA VAL A 248 -6.60 -14.39 27.36
C VAL A 248 -6.09 -14.77 25.99
N LYS A 249 -6.26 -13.88 25.03
CA LYS A 249 -5.68 -13.97 23.70
C LYS A 249 -4.37 -13.21 23.69
N LEU A 250 -3.30 -13.84 23.20
CA LEU A 250 -1.94 -13.30 23.17
C LEU A 250 -1.42 -13.29 21.75
N LEU A 251 -0.75 -12.22 21.36
CA LEU A 251 0.15 -12.19 20.20
C LEU A 251 1.57 -12.50 20.70
N ILE A 252 2.16 -13.52 20.16
CA ILE A 252 3.47 -14.04 20.57
C ILE A 252 4.48 -13.83 19.45
N ASP A 253 5.64 -13.26 19.81
CA ASP A 253 6.84 -13.28 18.99
C ASP A 253 7.53 -14.65 19.14
N ARG A 254 7.49 -15.45 18.08
CA ARG A 254 8.04 -16.82 18.06
C ARG A 254 9.56 -16.84 18.30
N LYS A 255 10.26 -15.76 17.97
CA LYS A 255 11.71 -15.63 18.21
C LYS A 255 12.05 -15.74 19.70
N HIS A 256 11.18 -15.22 20.56
CA HIS A 256 11.37 -15.23 22.02
C HIS A 256 10.71 -16.43 22.71
N ALA A 257 9.93 -17.23 21.97
CA ALA A 257 9.32 -18.45 22.48
C ALA A 257 9.31 -19.57 21.42
N PRO A 258 10.48 -20.04 20.93
CA PRO A 258 10.56 -20.94 19.77
C PRO A 258 9.95 -22.33 20.01
N ASN A 259 9.81 -22.74 21.25
CA ASN A 259 9.28 -24.07 21.65
C ASN A 259 7.86 -24.00 22.21
N LEU A 260 7.17 -22.84 22.10
CA LEU A 260 5.81 -22.69 22.62
C LEU A 260 4.82 -23.42 21.72
N GLU A 261 4.16 -24.42 22.26
CA GLU A 261 3.14 -25.21 21.56
C GLU A 261 1.76 -24.49 21.57
N GLY A 262 0.88 -24.93 20.67
CA GLY A 262 -0.50 -24.41 20.62
C GLY A 262 -0.67 -23.06 19.92
N LEU A 263 0.39 -22.54 19.30
CA LEU A 263 0.31 -21.30 18.51
C LEU A 263 -0.46 -21.50 17.21
N HIS A 264 -1.48 -20.69 17.00
CA HIS A 264 -2.20 -20.55 15.74
C HIS A 264 -1.54 -19.47 14.87
N PRO A 265 -1.70 -19.51 13.53
CA PRO A 265 -1.28 -18.43 12.64
C PRO A 265 -1.92 -17.10 13.04
N ALA A 266 -1.13 -16.03 13.09
CA ALA A 266 -1.63 -14.67 13.23
C ALA A 266 -1.92 -14.08 11.85
N THR A 267 -2.94 -13.21 11.75
CA THR A 267 -3.16 -12.40 10.56
C THR A 267 -2.27 -11.14 10.58
N LEU A 268 -2.03 -10.53 9.42
CA LEU A 268 -1.31 -9.24 9.37
C LEU A 268 -2.00 -8.16 10.19
N GLU A 269 -3.35 -8.17 10.24
CA GLU A 269 -4.12 -7.21 11.04
C GLU A 269 -3.85 -7.38 12.54
N GLU A 270 -3.87 -8.62 13.04
CA GLU A 270 -3.55 -8.93 14.44
C GLU A 270 -2.13 -8.51 14.80
N ILE A 271 -1.17 -8.77 13.90
CA ILE A 271 0.23 -8.38 14.10
C ILE A 271 0.35 -6.85 14.13
N PHE A 272 -0.24 -6.15 13.15
CA PHE A 272 -0.18 -4.70 13.08
C PHE A 272 -0.80 -4.04 14.32
N VAL A 273 -2.05 -4.41 14.65
CA VAL A 273 -2.75 -3.85 15.82
C VAL A 273 -2.04 -4.20 17.11
N GLY A 274 -1.53 -5.43 17.22
CA GLY A 274 -0.77 -5.89 18.39
C GLY A 274 0.48 -5.05 18.63
N ILE A 275 1.28 -4.80 17.60
CA ILE A 275 2.51 -4.03 17.71
C ILE A 275 2.22 -2.56 18.00
N VAL A 276 1.22 -1.97 17.34
CA VAL A 276 0.91 -0.54 17.45
C VAL A 276 0.18 -0.19 18.74
N LYS A 277 -0.76 -1.04 19.18
CA LYS A 277 -1.66 -0.74 20.30
C LYS A 277 -1.42 -1.60 21.54
N GLY A 278 -0.63 -2.65 21.44
CA GLY A 278 -0.45 -3.62 22.52
C GLY A 278 -1.69 -4.47 22.83
N ILE A 279 -2.67 -4.47 21.94
CA ILE A 279 -3.93 -5.23 22.03
C ILE A 279 -4.15 -6.08 20.77
N ILE A 280 -4.87 -7.19 20.88
CA ILE A 280 -5.13 -8.11 19.77
C ILE A 280 -6.61 -8.49 19.68
#